data_592b23e1d16cb5d0ef36282735c70d1d
#
_entry.id   592b23e1d16cb5d0ef36282735c70d1d
#
_cell.length_a   1.000
_cell.length_b   1.000
_cell.length_c   1.000
_cell.angle_alpha   90.00
_cell.angle_beta   90.00
_cell.angle_gamma   90.00
#
_symmetry.space_group_name_H-M   'P 1'
#
loop_
_entity.id
_entity.type
_entity.pdbx_description
1 polymer ?
#
loop_
_entity_poly.entity_id
_entity_poly.type
_entity_poly.pdbx_seq_one_letter_code
_entity_poly.pdbx_strand_id
1 'polypeptide(L)'
;MNQRQALRGVHSRIDTINVDDDRIVDIRGWIRSFADTEEPIYVGIYTTYRSDGRGYVSVGFPLPQASFTATLAPAARPGGGLRLTSRSDLDHPGHYLTYIDPDSGELTSLAVRGFAEELDVYLEDGELRADHAFWVFGLPFLVLRYRIRRKESPAHPERARTPPTTVNS
;
A
#
# COMPACT_ATOMS: atom_id res chain seq x y z
N MET A 1 -10.35 16.37 4.03
CA MET A 1 -10.14 16.93 2.67
C MET A 1 -11.42 17.61 2.23
N ASN A 2 -11.42 18.91 1.92
CA ASN A 2 -12.60 19.63 1.43
C ASN A 2 -12.68 19.59 -0.10
N GLN A 3 -13.84 20.01 -0.68
CA GLN A 3 -14.06 19.99 -2.13
C GLN A 3 -12.99 20.78 -2.94
N ARG A 4 -12.48 21.89 -2.40
CA ARG A 4 -11.42 22.68 -3.05
C ARG A 4 -10.08 21.92 -3.11
N GLN A 5 -9.78 21.14 -2.08
CA GLN A 5 -8.57 20.31 -2.04
C GLN A 5 -8.64 19.14 -3.04
N ALA A 6 -9.84 18.59 -3.28
CA ALA A 6 -10.04 17.54 -4.28
C ALA A 6 -9.80 17.99 -5.73
N LEU A 7 -9.94 19.29 -6.01
CA LEU A 7 -9.72 19.87 -7.34
C LEU A 7 -8.25 20.17 -7.66
N ARG A 8 -7.34 20.12 -6.66
CA ARG A 8 -5.92 20.45 -6.83
C ARG A 8 -5.12 19.42 -7.61
N GLY A 9 -5.75 18.27 -7.93
CA GLY A 9 -5.04 17.13 -8.48
C GLY A 9 -4.15 16.45 -7.44
N VAL A 10 -3.90 15.18 -7.65
CA VAL A 10 -3.09 14.35 -6.73
C VAL A 10 -2.19 13.45 -7.55
N HIS A 11 -0.93 13.34 -7.16
CA HIS A 11 -0.06 12.32 -7.69
C HIS A 11 0.41 11.36 -6.58
N SER A 12 0.89 10.20 -6.98
CA SER A 12 1.36 9.17 -6.08
C SER A 12 2.75 8.72 -6.48
N ARG A 13 3.61 8.52 -5.48
CA ARG A 13 4.94 7.93 -5.63
C ARG A 13 5.03 6.69 -4.75
N ILE A 14 5.70 5.66 -5.25
CA ILE A 14 6.03 4.47 -4.48
C ILE A 14 7.54 4.37 -4.44
N ASP A 15 8.08 4.41 -3.23
CA ASP A 15 9.51 4.25 -2.95
C ASP A 15 9.74 2.86 -2.36
N THR A 16 10.77 2.17 -2.82
CA THR A 16 11.21 0.89 -2.21
C THR A 16 12.24 1.20 -1.14
N ILE A 17 12.00 0.69 0.06
CA ILE A 17 12.89 0.79 1.20
C ILE A 17 13.43 -0.61 1.46
N ASN A 18 14.66 -0.90 1.07
CA ASN A 18 15.30 -2.18 1.39
C ASN A 18 15.87 -2.10 2.80
N VAL A 19 15.38 -2.97 3.67
CA VAL A 19 15.81 -3.01 5.08
C VAL A 19 16.71 -4.20 5.36
N ASP A 20 16.64 -5.29 4.57
CA ASP A 20 17.39 -6.51 4.78
C ASP A 20 17.99 -7.07 3.49
N ASP A 21 19.26 -7.52 3.55
CA ASP A 21 19.94 -8.23 2.47
C ASP A 21 19.29 -9.59 2.15
N ASP A 22 18.58 -10.19 3.10
CA ASP A 22 17.94 -11.50 2.97
C ASP A 22 16.60 -11.50 2.24
N ARG A 23 16.05 -10.35 1.88
CA ARG A 23 14.77 -10.16 1.15
C ARG A 23 13.55 -10.85 1.78
N ILE A 24 13.59 -11.10 3.08
CA ILE A 24 12.48 -11.72 3.81
C ILE A 24 11.34 -10.70 4.00
N VAL A 25 11.70 -9.42 4.09
CA VAL A 25 10.77 -8.31 4.28
C VAL A 25 10.93 -7.30 3.14
N ASP A 26 9.84 -7.06 2.39
CA ASP A 26 9.78 -6.00 1.37
C ASP A 26 8.96 -4.83 1.94
N ILE A 27 9.61 -3.67 2.09
CA ILE A 27 8.98 -2.45 2.61
C ILE A 27 8.91 -1.41 1.50
N ARG A 28 7.72 -0.85 1.31
CA ARG A 28 7.44 0.19 0.33
C ARG A 28 6.69 1.35 0.96
N GLY A 29 7.16 2.57 0.70
CA GLY A 29 6.44 3.78 1.03
C GLY A 29 5.52 4.20 -0.12
N TRP A 30 4.23 4.35 0.12
CA TRP A 30 3.31 5.00 -0.80
C TRP A 30 3.01 6.40 -0.31
N ILE A 31 3.50 7.39 -1.05
CA ILE A 31 3.33 8.80 -0.74
C ILE A 31 2.37 9.40 -1.74
N ARG A 32 1.31 10.00 -1.26
CA ARG A 32 0.34 10.75 -2.07
C ARG A 32 0.45 12.23 -1.71
N SER A 33 0.63 13.08 -2.72
CA SER A 33 0.85 14.52 -2.56
C SER A 33 -0.10 15.32 -3.43
N PHE A 34 -0.35 16.58 -3.08
CA PHE A 34 -1.00 17.52 -3.98
C PHE A 34 -0.10 17.80 -5.18
N ALA A 35 -0.71 17.83 -6.40
CA ALA A 35 0.05 17.98 -7.64
C ALA A 35 0.67 19.37 -7.81
N ASP A 36 0.13 20.39 -7.15
CA ASP A 36 0.55 21.79 -7.25
C ASP A 36 1.60 22.21 -6.22
N THR A 37 1.65 21.58 -5.04
CA THR A 37 2.56 21.96 -3.95
C THR A 37 3.51 20.87 -3.51
N GLU A 38 3.38 19.65 -4.04
CA GLU A 38 4.11 18.45 -3.59
C GLU A 38 3.90 18.11 -2.09
N GLU A 39 2.99 18.82 -1.40
CA GLU A 39 2.69 18.61 0.01
C GLU A 39 2.07 17.22 0.22
N PRO A 40 2.63 16.38 1.10
CA PRO A 40 2.09 15.05 1.37
C PRO A 40 0.69 15.13 2.00
N ILE A 41 -0.25 14.38 1.43
CA ILE A 41 -1.62 14.22 1.95
C ILE A 41 -1.72 12.93 2.75
N TYR A 42 -0.94 11.92 2.32
CA TYR A 42 -1.05 10.57 2.80
C TYR A 42 0.29 9.86 2.65
N VAL A 43 0.67 9.14 3.69
CA VAL A 43 1.82 8.23 3.67
C VAL A 43 1.37 6.89 4.23
N GLY A 44 1.53 5.83 3.44
CA GLY A 44 1.30 4.46 3.88
C GLY A 44 2.58 3.65 3.73
N ILE A 45 2.94 2.90 4.76
CA ILE A 45 4.08 1.96 4.73
C ILE A 45 3.53 0.57 4.49
N TYR A 46 3.86 -0.01 3.36
CA TYR A 46 3.45 -1.35 2.96
C TYR A 46 4.60 -2.33 3.21
N THR A 47 4.29 -3.40 3.94
CA THR A 47 5.25 -4.45 4.27
C THR A 47 4.65 -5.79 3.89
N THR A 48 5.40 -6.63 3.18
CA THR A 48 5.07 -8.04 3.02
C THR A 48 6.02 -8.87 3.86
N TYR A 49 5.50 -9.84 4.59
CA TYR A 49 6.32 -10.70 5.44
C TYR A 49 5.73 -12.12 5.49
N ARG A 50 6.50 -13.06 6.01
CA ARG A 50 6.07 -14.44 6.25
C ARG A 50 6.14 -14.77 7.73
N SER A 51 5.11 -15.46 8.22
CA SER A 51 5.09 -16.08 9.55
C SER A 51 4.42 -17.44 9.43
N ASP A 52 5.02 -18.47 10.03
CA ASP A 52 4.53 -19.86 10.02
C ASP A 52 4.20 -20.39 8.61
N GLY A 53 5.06 -20.05 7.63
CA GLY A 53 4.92 -20.46 6.23
C GLY A 53 3.83 -19.71 5.44
N ARG A 54 3.11 -18.75 6.05
CA ARG A 54 2.07 -17.93 5.43
C ARG A 54 2.58 -16.53 5.12
N GLY A 55 2.13 -15.97 4.00
CA GLY A 55 2.41 -14.58 3.65
C GLY A 55 1.35 -13.64 4.20
N TYR A 56 1.76 -12.44 4.59
CA TYR A 56 0.89 -11.37 5.06
C TYR A 56 1.27 -10.05 4.38
N VAL A 57 0.29 -9.16 4.26
CA VAL A 57 0.49 -7.77 3.85
C VAL A 57 0.14 -6.88 5.01
N SER A 58 1.05 -6.02 5.42
CA SER A 58 0.82 -5.04 6.48
C SER A 58 0.89 -3.63 5.92
N VAL A 59 -0.05 -2.79 6.31
CA VAL A 59 -0.12 -1.38 5.92
C VAL A 59 -0.09 -0.53 7.17
N GLY A 60 1.00 0.19 7.36
CA GLY A 60 1.20 1.11 8.48
C GLY A 60 0.90 2.55 8.09
N PHE A 61 0.17 3.25 8.94
CA PHE A 61 -0.10 4.68 8.85
C PHE A 61 0.65 5.38 9.98
N PRO A 62 1.76 6.08 9.67
CA PRO A 62 2.50 6.81 10.69
C PRO A 62 1.65 7.91 11.33
N LEU A 63 1.65 7.96 12.65
CA LEU A 63 1.04 8.97 13.48
C LEU A 63 2.12 9.58 14.41
N PRO A 64 1.91 10.75 14.99
CA PRO A 64 2.83 11.26 16.01
C PRO A 64 2.98 10.25 17.16
N GLN A 65 4.21 9.78 17.40
CA GLN A 65 4.55 8.79 18.45
C GLN A 65 3.74 7.49 18.39
N ALA A 66 3.13 7.17 17.23
CA ALA A 66 2.32 5.98 17.09
C ALA A 66 2.29 5.51 15.63
N SER A 67 1.76 4.31 15.41
CA SER A 67 1.41 3.79 14.10
C SER A 67 0.09 3.06 14.17
N PHE A 68 -0.81 3.33 13.24
CA PHE A 68 -1.98 2.50 13.02
C PHE A 68 -1.67 1.52 11.90
N THR A 69 -1.81 0.23 12.16
CA THR A 69 -1.41 -0.82 11.21
C THR A 69 -2.57 -1.76 10.94
N ALA A 70 -2.80 -2.03 9.65
CA ALA A 70 -3.67 -3.10 9.19
C ALA A 70 -2.80 -4.27 8.71
N THR A 71 -3.02 -5.47 9.23
CA THR A 71 -2.41 -6.70 8.74
C THR A 71 -3.46 -7.57 8.07
N LEU A 72 -3.22 -7.92 6.82
CA LEU A 72 -4.18 -8.59 5.95
C LEU A 72 -3.64 -9.95 5.50
N ALA A 73 -4.52 -10.95 5.53
CA ALA A 73 -4.25 -12.26 4.96
C ALA A 73 -4.62 -12.26 3.47
N PRO A 74 -3.70 -12.66 2.58
CA PRO A 74 -4.01 -12.85 1.17
C PRO A 74 -4.75 -14.18 0.95
N ALA A 75 -5.75 -14.15 0.07
CA ALA A 75 -6.50 -15.31 -0.37
C ALA A 75 -6.82 -15.21 -1.85
N ALA A 76 -6.98 -16.36 -2.51
CA ALA A 76 -7.53 -16.38 -3.87
C ALA A 76 -9.01 -15.99 -3.83
N ARG A 77 -9.41 -15.10 -4.73
CA ARG A 77 -10.82 -14.71 -4.90
C ARG A 77 -11.54 -15.75 -5.76
N PRO A 78 -12.75 -16.23 -5.39
CA PRO A 78 -13.57 -17.05 -6.28
C PRO A 78 -13.82 -16.33 -7.62
N GLY A 79 -13.61 -17.04 -8.73
CA GLY A 79 -13.69 -16.45 -10.08
C GLY A 79 -12.43 -15.74 -10.56
N GLY A 80 -11.34 -15.79 -9.79
CA GLY A 80 -10.03 -15.20 -10.11
C GLY A 80 -9.82 -13.84 -9.46
N GLY A 81 -8.56 -13.54 -9.17
CA GLY A 81 -8.13 -12.33 -8.50
C GLY A 81 -7.55 -12.58 -7.10
N LEU A 82 -7.33 -11.49 -6.37
CA LEU A 82 -6.73 -11.49 -5.05
C LEU A 82 -7.70 -10.84 -4.05
N ARG A 83 -7.83 -11.46 -2.90
CA ARG A 83 -8.46 -10.89 -1.72
C ARG A 83 -7.41 -10.65 -0.64
N LEU A 84 -7.39 -9.47 -0.06
CA LEU A 84 -6.66 -9.16 1.17
C LEU A 84 -7.70 -8.86 2.26
N THR A 85 -7.63 -9.55 3.39
CA THR A 85 -8.65 -9.38 4.44
C THR A 85 -8.05 -9.39 5.84
N SER A 86 -8.56 -8.53 6.71
CA SER A 86 -8.32 -8.57 8.15
C SER A 86 -9.28 -9.52 8.88
N ARG A 87 -10.32 -10.02 8.19
CA ARG A 87 -11.30 -10.96 8.74
C ARG A 87 -10.79 -12.38 8.58
N SER A 88 -10.13 -12.88 9.60
CA SER A 88 -9.49 -14.19 9.59
C SER A 88 -9.47 -14.78 11.00
N ASP A 89 -9.50 -16.10 11.08
CA ASP A 89 -9.31 -16.84 12.34
C ASP A 89 -7.81 -17.02 12.68
N LEU A 90 -6.92 -16.45 11.87
CA LEU A 90 -5.48 -16.45 12.14
C LEU A 90 -5.12 -15.33 13.12
N ASP A 91 -4.02 -15.50 13.86
CA ASP A 91 -3.61 -14.57 14.92
C ASP A 91 -3.08 -13.22 14.41
N HIS A 92 -2.47 -13.20 13.19
CA HIS A 92 -1.83 -11.99 12.66
C HIS A 92 -2.77 -10.98 11.98
N PRO A 93 -3.80 -11.39 11.19
CA PRO A 93 -4.68 -10.43 10.56
C PRO A 93 -5.48 -9.62 11.57
N GLY A 94 -5.60 -8.31 11.30
CA GLY A 94 -6.30 -7.40 12.20
C GLY A 94 -5.78 -5.98 12.09
N HIS A 95 -6.24 -5.14 13.01
CA HIS A 95 -5.82 -3.76 13.12
C HIS A 95 -5.15 -3.53 14.46
N TYR A 96 -4.07 -2.76 14.45
CA TYR A 96 -3.24 -2.53 15.62
C TYR A 96 -2.89 -1.05 15.73
N LEU A 97 -2.97 -0.52 16.95
CA LEU A 97 -2.40 0.77 17.30
C LEU A 97 -1.14 0.51 18.10
N THR A 98 0.00 0.92 17.57
CA THR A 98 1.30 0.79 18.25
C THR A 98 1.76 2.17 18.70
N TYR A 99 1.96 2.34 19.99
CA TYR A 99 2.58 3.51 20.61
C TYR A 99 4.07 3.28 20.74
N ILE A 100 4.85 4.32 20.49
CA ILE A 100 6.30 4.34 20.62
C ILE A 100 6.64 5.29 21.75
N ASP A 101 7.18 4.74 22.84
CA ASP A 101 7.63 5.57 23.97
C ASP A 101 8.82 6.43 23.52
N PRO A 102 8.74 7.77 23.62
CA PRO A 102 9.77 8.66 23.11
C PRO A 102 11.08 8.62 23.89
N ASP A 103 11.05 8.18 25.16
CA ASP A 103 12.20 8.17 26.03
C ASP A 103 12.96 6.83 25.97
N SER A 104 12.20 5.72 26.00
CA SER A 104 12.79 4.36 26.01
C SER A 104 12.84 3.71 24.61
N GLY A 105 12.03 4.17 23.66
CA GLY A 105 11.85 3.51 22.36
C GLY A 105 11.01 2.21 22.47
N GLU A 106 10.44 1.92 23.62
CA GLU A 106 9.60 0.73 23.79
C GLU A 106 8.30 0.82 22.98
N LEU A 107 7.86 -0.32 22.45
CA LEU A 107 6.65 -0.45 21.66
C LEU A 107 5.54 -1.11 22.46
N THR A 108 4.39 -0.44 22.52
CA THR A 108 3.16 -1.02 23.08
C THR A 108 2.13 -1.13 21.98
N SER A 109 1.70 -2.36 21.64
CA SER A 109 0.69 -2.61 20.63
C SER A 109 -0.64 -3.00 21.22
N LEU A 110 -1.72 -2.35 20.76
CA LEU A 110 -3.10 -2.63 21.12
C LEU A 110 -3.86 -3.12 19.90
N ALA A 111 -4.48 -4.30 19.97
CA ALA A 111 -5.40 -4.78 18.96
C ALA A 111 -6.68 -3.94 18.94
N VAL A 112 -7.00 -3.34 17.78
CA VAL A 112 -8.22 -2.55 17.58
C VAL A 112 -9.35 -3.50 17.18
N ARG A 113 -10.16 -3.89 18.14
CA ARG A 113 -11.29 -4.80 17.92
C ARG A 113 -12.49 -4.06 17.32
N GLY A 114 -13.29 -4.77 16.54
CA GLY A 114 -14.52 -4.25 15.96
C GLY A 114 -14.34 -3.44 14.67
N PHE A 115 -13.12 -3.28 14.18
CA PHE A 115 -12.84 -2.75 12.85
C PHE A 115 -12.32 -3.85 11.94
N ALA A 116 -12.82 -3.90 10.70
CA ALA A 116 -12.39 -4.87 9.71
C ALA A 116 -12.35 -4.25 8.32
N GLU A 117 -11.46 -4.78 7.46
CA GLU A 117 -11.37 -4.40 6.07
C GLU A 117 -11.11 -5.60 5.16
N GLU A 118 -11.53 -5.46 3.92
CA GLU A 118 -11.31 -6.42 2.85
C GLU A 118 -11.10 -5.68 1.53
N LEU A 119 -10.03 -6.02 0.82
CA LEU A 119 -9.72 -5.50 -0.51
C LEU A 119 -9.78 -6.66 -1.49
N ASP A 120 -10.79 -6.64 -2.37
CA ASP A 120 -10.91 -7.55 -3.51
C ASP A 120 -10.33 -6.89 -4.76
N VAL A 121 -9.37 -7.55 -5.42
CA VAL A 121 -8.79 -7.10 -6.71
C VAL A 121 -9.12 -8.15 -7.76
N TYR A 122 -9.74 -7.74 -8.86
CA TYR A 122 -10.27 -8.64 -9.88
C TYR A 122 -10.31 -8.02 -11.28
N LEU A 123 -10.52 -8.85 -12.29
CA LEU A 123 -10.79 -8.41 -13.66
C LEU A 123 -12.30 -8.44 -13.89
N GLU A 124 -12.84 -7.36 -14.45
CA GLU A 124 -14.22 -7.24 -14.93
C GLU A 124 -14.19 -6.59 -16.32
N ASP A 125 -14.74 -7.28 -17.31
CA ASP A 125 -14.75 -6.83 -18.72
C ASP A 125 -13.34 -6.48 -19.25
N GLY A 126 -12.31 -7.20 -18.80
CA GLY A 126 -10.91 -6.94 -19.17
C GLY A 126 -10.27 -5.75 -18.45
N GLU A 127 -10.99 -5.05 -17.59
CA GLU A 127 -10.46 -3.97 -16.76
C GLU A 127 -10.09 -4.47 -15.36
N LEU A 128 -8.95 -4.01 -14.83
CA LEU A 128 -8.56 -4.29 -13.45
C LEU A 128 -9.35 -3.37 -12.51
N ARG A 129 -10.07 -4.00 -11.57
CA ARG A 129 -10.89 -3.32 -10.57
C ARG A 129 -10.49 -3.72 -9.17
N ALA A 130 -10.86 -2.88 -8.21
CA ALA A 130 -10.78 -3.24 -6.80
C ALA A 130 -11.94 -2.65 -6.01
N ASP A 131 -12.50 -3.47 -5.11
CA ASP A 131 -13.47 -3.07 -4.10
C ASP A 131 -12.80 -3.14 -2.73
N HIS A 132 -12.76 -2.03 -2.01
CA HIS A 132 -12.20 -1.95 -0.67
C HIS A 132 -13.33 -1.65 0.32
N ALA A 133 -13.72 -2.66 1.07
CA ALA A 133 -14.84 -2.61 2.00
C ALA A 133 -14.36 -2.57 3.45
N PHE A 134 -15.07 -1.82 4.26
CA PHE A 134 -14.79 -1.62 5.69
C PHE A 134 -16.02 -1.87 6.54
N TRP A 135 -15.81 -2.44 7.72
CA TRP A 135 -16.85 -2.71 8.70
C TRP A 135 -16.46 -2.17 10.08
N VAL A 136 -17.48 -1.70 10.81
CA VAL A 136 -17.36 -1.32 12.22
C VAL A 136 -18.35 -2.15 13.01
N PHE A 137 -17.87 -2.92 13.98
CA PHE A 137 -18.67 -3.88 14.78
C PHE A 137 -19.54 -4.80 13.91
N GLY A 138 -18.98 -5.25 12.76
CA GLY A 138 -19.66 -6.15 11.84
C GLY A 138 -20.67 -5.47 10.88
N LEU A 139 -20.96 -4.18 11.05
CA LEU A 139 -21.82 -3.41 10.18
C LEU A 139 -21.01 -2.79 9.02
N PRO A 140 -21.48 -2.89 7.77
CA PRO A 140 -20.81 -2.25 6.63
C PRO A 140 -20.85 -0.73 6.82
N PHE A 141 -19.69 -0.10 6.66
CA PHE A 141 -19.49 1.32 6.94
C PHE A 141 -19.10 2.09 5.68
N LEU A 142 -18.21 1.50 4.84
CA LEU A 142 -17.68 2.16 3.66
C LEU A 142 -17.28 1.13 2.62
N VAL A 143 -17.55 1.42 1.34
CA VAL A 143 -16.98 0.68 0.21
C VAL A 143 -16.41 1.68 -0.78
N LEU A 144 -15.11 1.54 -1.06
CA LEU A 144 -14.42 2.30 -2.09
C LEU A 144 -14.25 1.41 -3.33
N ARG A 145 -14.65 1.91 -4.50
CA ARG A 145 -14.51 1.19 -5.77
C ARG A 145 -13.47 1.86 -6.64
N TYR A 146 -12.52 1.05 -7.13
CA TYR A 146 -11.41 1.53 -7.94
C TYR A 146 -11.45 0.90 -9.33
N ARG A 147 -11.13 1.72 -10.32
CA ARG A 147 -10.72 1.28 -11.64
C ARG A 147 -9.21 1.51 -11.74
N ILE A 148 -8.45 0.45 -12.02
CA ILE A 148 -6.99 0.48 -12.01
C ILE A 148 -6.51 0.40 -13.46
N ARG A 149 -5.66 1.34 -13.87
CA ARG A 149 -5.02 1.34 -15.17
C ARG A 149 -3.52 1.31 -14.99
N ARG A 150 -2.85 0.57 -15.86
CA ARG A 150 -1.38 0.59 -15.90
C ARG A 150 -0.92 1.99 -16.33
N LYS A 151 0.01 2.57 -15.58
CA LYS A 151 0.68 3.80 -16.00
C LYS A 151 1.58 3.48 -17.19
N GLU A 152 1.43 4.22 -18.28
CA GLU A 152 2.36 4.14 -19.40
C GLU A 152 3.73 4.60 -18.92
N SER A 153 4.77 3.78 -19.14
CA SER A 153 6.14 4.22 -18.90
C SER A 153 6.45 5.37 -19.87
N PRO A 154 7.03 6.49 -19.41
CA PRO A 154 7.51 7.51 -20.34
C PRO A 154 8.46 6.84 -21.33
N ALA A 155 8.24 7.08 -22.63
CA ALA A 155 9.12 6.57 -23.68
C ALA A 155 10.56 6.96 -23.32
N HIS A 156 11.41 5.96 -23.15
CA HIS A 156 12.83 6.21 -22.92
C HIS A 156 13.37 6.91 -24.18
N PRO A 157 13.91 8.14 -24.11
CA PRO A 157 14.50 8.75 -25.28
C PRO A 157 15.62 7.83 -25.76
N GLU A 158 15.47 7.32 -26.97
CA GLU A 158 16.45 6.47 -27.64
C GLU A 158 17.77 7.21 -27.61
N ARG A 159 18.77 6.68 -26.88
CA ARG A 159 20.11 7.24 -26.88
C ARG A 159 20.59 7.25 -28.33
N ALA A 160 20.70 8.45 -28.92
CA ALA A 160 21.30 8.65 -30.22
C ALA A 160 22.63 7.89 -30.24
N ARG A 161 22.72 6.84 -31.06
CA ARG A 161 23.97 6.13 -31.34
C ARG A 161 24.89 7.11 -32.02
N THR A 162 25.90 7.57 -31.35
CA THR A 162 27.03 8.32 -31.92
C THR A 162 27.65 7.44 -32.99
N PRO A 163 27.74 7.92 -34.26
CA PRO A 163 28.39 7.14 -35.31
C PRO A 163 29.87 6.95 -34.99
N PRO A 164 30.49 5.84 -35.39
CA PRO A 164 31.90 5.59 -35.13
C PRO A 164 32.75 6.61 -35.87
N THR A 165 33.67 7.26 -35.15
CA THR A 165 34.69 8.14 -35.72
C THR A 165 35.64 7.29 -36.55
N THR A 166 35.62 7.46 -37.87
CA THR A 166 36.62 6.89 -38.76
C THR A 166 37.92 7.65 -38.57
N VAL A 167 38.92 6.96 -38.01
CA VAL A 167 40.32 7.42 -37.99
C VAL A 167 40.92 6.99 -39.30
N ASN A 168 41.23 7.97 -40.19
CA ASN A 168 42.09 7.76 -41.37
C ASN A 168 43.55 7.83 -40.91
N SER A 169 44.31 6.80 -41.27
CA SER A 169 45.76 6.73 -41.23
C SER A 169 46.39 7.47 -42.39
#